data_dd172d2fefaaf6c7d0c4f2d172f22d91
#
_entry.id   dd172d2fefaaf6c7d0c4f2d172f22d91
#
_cell.length_a   1.000
_cell.length_b   1.000
_cell.length_c   1.000
_cell.angle_alpha   90.00
_cell.angle_beta   90.00
_cell.angle_gamma   90.00
#
_symmetry.space_group_name_H-M   'P 1'
#
loop_
_entity.id
_entity.type
_entity.pdbx_description
1 polymer ?
#
loop_
_entity_poly.entity_id
_entity_poly.type
_entity_poly.pdbx_seq_one_letter_code
_entity_poly.pdbx_strand_id
1 'polypeptide(L)'
;MTGPEKVGKTVTALTFCANAQKHYNRKVYYANIEGRLKKRDLEGITDLGLEAEKMQIIGSTEGNILSAEQYLSIVDNIVHTQPGSLAVVDSFSALSSEAELTGDLADHQKILAKFCRRISNVLPINRVTVVGITHLMANMQKFGRGKTKVEKSGNALKYQVDVKLYASHSVPLMQGDTQIGQTIHWQITTSAIGPPGQKVESHIRYGKGIWKEMELADLMIDFGLISKAGAWLKLPNGEKIQGKVNLAKYLDEHPEEYKVFLNEVFSMVGIETHED
;
A
#
# COMPACT_ATOMS: atom_id res chain seq x y z
N MET A 1 6.52 -0.40 -0.38
CA MET A 1 6.02 0.97 -0.68
C MET A 1 6.96 2.01 -0.10
N THR A 2 7.38 2.99 -0.88
CA THR A 2 8.32 4.05 -0.46
C THR A 2 7.72 5.42 -0.75
N GLY A 3 7.99 6.44 0.07
CA GLY A 3 7.54 7.81 -0.20
C GLY A 3 7.61 8.73 1.01
N PRO A 4 7.23 10.01 0.86
CA PRO A 4 7.19 10.97 1.94
C PRO A 4 6.27 10.53 3.09
N GLU A 5 6.41 11.17 4.24
CA GLU A 5 5.46 10.98 5.34
C GLU A 5 4.07 11.52 4.95
N LYS A 6 3.02 10.95 5.59
CA LYS A 6 1.62 11.37 5.43
C LYS A 6 1.04 11.25 4.00
N VAL A 7 1.74 10.60 3.08
CA VAL A 7 1.27 10.42 1.70
C VAL A 7 0.22 9.31 1.55
N GLY A 8 -0.13 8.57 2.62
CA GLY A 8 -1.16 7.53 2.60
C GLY A 8 -0.66 6.08 2.54
N LYS A 9 0.64 5.82 2.70
CA LYS A 9 1.22 4.46 2.64
C LYS A 9 0.56 3.47 3.61
N THR A 10 0.34 3.88 4.86
CA THR A 10 -0.31 3.06 5.89
C THR A 10 -1.75 2.71 5.51
N VAL A 11 -2.55 3.67 5.02
CA VAL A 11 -3.92 3.41 4.55
C VAL A 11 -3.92 2.44 3.39
N THR A 12 -3.00 2.59 2.44
CA THR A 12 -2.85 1.65 1.31
C THR A 12 -2.46 0.24 1.81
N ALA A 13 -1.57 0.12 2.81
CA ALA A 13 -1.21 -1.17 3.41
C ALA A 13 -2.40 -1.82 4.12
N LEU A 14 -3.21 -1.03 4.84
CA LEU A 14 -4.42 -1.53 5.49
C LEU A 14 -5.47 -1.99 4.45
N THR A 15 -5.56 -1.32 3.29
CA THR A 15 -6.41 -1.77 2.19
C THR A 15 -5.93 -3.13 1.65
N PHE A 16 -4.62 -3.37 1.54
CA PHE A 16 -4.12 -4.70 1.19
C PHE A 16 -4.47 -5.75 2.25
N CYS A 17 -4.43 -5.38 3.54
CA CYS A 17 -4.87 -6.27 4.62
C CYS A 17 -6.34 -6.65 4.48
N ALA A 18 -7.21 -5.66 4.29
CA ALA A 18 -8.64 -5.87 4.11
C ALA A 18 -8.96 -6.77 2.89
N ASN A 19 -8.31 -6.47 1.75
CA ASN A 19 -8.48 -7.28 0.54
C ASN A 19 -7.96 -8.72 0.73
N ALA A 20 -6.86 -8.91 1.45
CA ALA A 20 -6.32 -10.23 1.76
C ALA A 20 -7.28 -11.06 2.62
N GLN A 21 -7.96 -10.43 3.58
CA GLN A 21 -8.98 -11.08 4.39
C GLN A 21 -10.23 -11.40 3.56
N LYS A 22 -10.77 -10.38 2.87
CA LYS A 22 -12.06 -10.46 2.18
C LYS A 22 -12.04 -11.40 0.98
N HIS A 23 -11.09 -11.22 0.07
CA HIS A 23 -11.09 -11.94 -1.21
C HIS A 23 -10.26 -13.22 -1.22
N TYR A 24 -9.35 -13.38 -0.26
CA TYR A 24 -8.42 -14.51 -0.23
C TYR A 24 -8.43 -15.29 1.08
N ASN A 25 -9.27 -14.90 2.04
CA ASN A 25 -9.35 -15.50 3.38
C ASN A 25 -7.97 -15.71 4.04
N ARG A 26 -7.07 -14.74 3.87
CA ARG A 26 -5.70 -14.82 4.38
C ARG A 26 -5.61 -14.34 5.82
N LYS A 27 -4.78 -15.01 6.62
CA LYS A 27 -4.35 -14.46 7.92
C LYS A 27 -3.47 -13.24 7.69
N VAL A 28 -3.69 -12.20 8.48
CA VAL A 28 -2.98 -10.92 8.38
C VAL A 28 -2.18 -10.66 9.64
N TYR A 29 -0.91 -10.32 9.45
CA TYR A 29 0.04 -9.94 10.49
C TYR A 29 0.55 -8.53 10.22
N TYR A 30 0.52 -7.66 11.21
CA TYR A 30 0.93 -6.26 11.05
C TYR A 30 1.99 -5.89 12.07
N ALA A 31 3.25 -5.76 11.64
CA ALA A 31 4.34 -5.28 12.46
C ALA A 31 4.30 -3.75 12.54
N ASN A 32 3.72 -3.22 13.63
CA ASN A 32 3.54 -1.81 13.94
C ASN A 32 4.79 -1.25 14.62
N ILE A 33 5.87 -1.11 13.87
CA ILE A 33 7.19 -0.70 14.40
C ILE A 33 7.19 0.78 14.78
N GLU A 34 6.46 1.62 14.03
CA GLU A 34 6.34 3.05 14.34
C GLU A 34 5.42 3.31 15.54
N GLY A 35 4.66 2.33 16.01
CA GLY A 35 3.73 2.49 17.12
C GLY A 35 2.56 3.45 16.82
N ARG A 36 2.36 3.81 15.56
CA ARG A 36 1.37 4.82 15.15
C ARG A 36 -0.01 4.25 14.86
N LEU A 37 -0.10 2.95 14.55
CA LEU A 37 -1.38 2.28 14.29
C LEU A 37 -2.19 2.21 15.58
N LYS A 38 -3.34 2.86 15.58
CA LYS A 38 -4.24 2.95 16.74
C LYS A 38 -5.58 2.33 16.38
N LYS A 39 -6.36 2.00 17.42
CA LYS A 39 -7.72 1.48 17.27
C LYS A 39 -8.58 2.35 16.34
N ARG A 40 -8.49 3.68 16.45
CA ARG A 40 -9.20 4.63 15.56
C ARG A 40 -8.81 4.49 14.07
N ASP A 41 -7.58 4.05 13.77
CA ASP A 41 -7.10 3.91 12.39
C ASP A 41 -7.64 2.60 11.77
N LEU A 42 -8.04 1.65 12.62
CA LEU A 42 -8.65 0.38 12.22
C LEU A 42 -10.17 0.48 12.13
N GLU A 43 -10.81 1.14 13.11
CA GLU A 43 -12.26 1.25 13.22
C GLU A 43 -12.81 2.55 12.62
N GLY A 44 -11.99 3.60 12.54
CA GLY A 44 -12.38 4.92 12.04
C GLY A 44 -12.28 5.10 10.53
N ILE A 45 -11.81 4.07 9.79
CA ILE A 45 -11.77 4.06 8.33
C ILE A 45 -12.92 3.18 7.84
N THR A 46 -14.08 3.80 7.59
CA THR A 46 -15.36 3.09 7.45
C THR A 46 -15.45 2.18 6.23
N ASP A 47 -14.84 2.57 5.10
CA ASP A 47 -14.97 1.84 3.83
C ASP A 47 -13.79 0.86 3.62
N LEU A 48 -12.95 0.67 4.66
CA LEU A 48 -11.79 -0.20 4.56
C LEU A 48 -12.21 -1.69 4.47
N GLY A 49 -13.24 -2.08 5.20
CA GLY A 49 -13.70 -3.47 5.26
C GLY A 49 -12.72 -4.42 5.97
N LEU A 50 -11.83 -3.87 6.81
CA LEU A 50 -10.85 -4.63 7.57
C LEU A 50 -11.51 -5.26 8.80
N GLU A 51 -11.36 -6.57 8.97
CA GLU A 51 -11.72 -7.29 10.19
C GLU A 51 -10.54 -7.19 11.19
N ALA A 52 -10.56 -6.13 12.00
CA ALA A 52 -9.43 -5.78 12.89
C ALA A 52 -9.11 -6.88 13.91
N GLU A 53 -10.13 -7.61 14.38
CA GLU A 53 -10.01 -8.74 15.32
C GLU A 53 -9.33 -9.96 14.72
N LYS A 54 -9.35 -10.10 13.37
CA LYS A 54 -8.65 -11.15 12.64
C LYS A 54 -7.24 -10.77 12.21
N MET A 55 -6.80 -9.54 12.51
CA MET A 55 -5.45 -9.07 12.24
C MET A 55 -4.59 -9.15 13.50
N GLN A 56 -3.47 -9.87 13.43
CA GLN A 56 -2.51 -9.92 14.53
C GLN A 56 -1.54 -8.74 14.44
N ILE A 57 -1.62 -7.84 15.41
CA ILE A 57 -0.73 -6.69 15.51
C ILE A 57 0.47 -7.05 16.38
N ILE A 58 1.66 -6.88 15.81
CA ILE A 58 2.96 -7.08 16.46
C ILE A 58 3.53 -5.71 16.78
N GLY A 59 3.79 -5.44 18.04
CA GLY A 59 4.33 -4.14 18.47
C GLY A 59 5.01 -4.23 19.83
N SER A 60 5.81 -3.23 20.14
CA SER A 60 6.36 -3.04 21.48
C SER A 60 5.24 -2.71 22.47
N THR A 61 5.38 -3.16 23.69
CA THR A 61 4.47 -2.89 24.79
C THR A 61 5.21 -2.23 25.96
N GLU A 62 4.49 -1.74 26.93
CA GLU A 62 5.10 -1.17 28.14
C GLU A 62 6.03 -2.21 28.81
N GLY A 63 7.26 -1.83 29.04
CA GLY A 63 8.29 -2.72 29.62
C GLY A 63 8.91 -3.73 28.65
N ASN A 64 8.45 -3.81 27.38
CA ASN A 64 9.01 -4.72 26.38
C ASN A 64 9.16 -4.01 25.02
N ILE A 65 10.31 -3.39 24.80
CA ILE A 65 10.64 -2.71 23.53
C ILE A 65 11.33 -3.72 22.63
N LEU A 66 10.71 -4.03 21.48
CA LEU A 66 11.27 -4.94 20.50
C LEU A 66 12.36 -4.27 19.66
N SER A 67 13.51 -4.94 19.52
CA SER A 67 14.59 -4.53 18.60
C SER A 67 14.25 -4.85 17.14
N ALA A 68 15.03 -4.33 16.20
CA ALA A 68 14.94 -4.66 14.79
C ALA A 68 15.05 -6.17 14.55
N GLU A 69 16.00 -6.80 15.23
CA GLU A 69 16.25 -8.24 15.14
C GLU A 69 15.04 -9.05 15.61
N GLN A 70 14.41 -8.64 16.69
CA GLN A 70 13.23 -9.30 17.23
C GLN A 70 12.02 -9.13 16.29
N TYR A 71 11.72 -7.91 15.81
CA TYR A 71 10.67 -7.69 14.82
C TYR A 71 10.89 -8.55 13.56
N LEU A 72 12.09 -8.52 13.00
CA LEU A 72 12.41 -9.27 11.78
C LEU A 72 12.41 -10.78 12.02
N SER A 73 12.80 -11.25 13.20
CA SER A 73 12.70 -12.67 13.58
C SER A 73 11.25 -13.13 13.68
N ILE A 74 10.35 -12.31 14.21
CA ILE A 74 8.92 -12.62 14.27
C ILE A 74 8.34 -12.71 12.85
N VAL A 75 8.65 -11.75 11.98
CA VAL A 75 8.18 -11.78 10.58
C VAL A 75 8.78 -12.96 9.81
N ASP A 76 10.06 -13.27 10.01
CA ASP A 76 10.72 -14.46 9.44
C ASP A 76 10.01 -15.75 9.88
N ASN A 77 9.68 -15.87 11.17
CA ASN A 77 8.91 -17.02 11.67
C ASN A 77 7.52 -17.11 11.03
N ILE A 78 6.82 -16.00 10.86
CA ILE A 78 5.51 -15.97 10.18
C ILE A 78 5.65 -16.48 8.75
N VAL A 79 6.66 -16.02 8.01
CA VAL A 79 6.91 -16.46 6.62
C VAL A 79 7.13 -17.97 6.55
N HIS A 80 7.81 -18.56 7.54
CA HIS A 80 8.09 -19.99 7.59
C HIS A 80 6.92 -20.85 8.08
N THR A 81 6.09 -20.35 8.99
CA THR A 81 5.10 -21.16 9.71
C THR A 81 3.64 -20.86 9.38
N GLN A 82 3.36 -19.77 8.65
CA GLN A 82 2.01 -19.33 8.33
C GLN A 82 1.81 -19.23 6.80
N PRO A 83 1.76 -20.37 6.09
CA PRO A 83 1.59 -20.36 4.64
C PRO A 83 0.28 -19.66 4.23
N GLY A 84 0.31 -18.96 3.09
CA GLY A 84 -0.82 -18.23 2.55
C GLY A 84 -1.14 -16.90 3.28
N SER A 85 -0.32 -16.46 4.24
CA SER A 85 -0.58 -15.23 4.98
C SER A 85 -0.11 -13.96 4.26
N LEU A 86 -0.57 -12.81 4.78
CA LEU A 86 -0.03 -11.48 4.48
C LEU A 86 0.66 -10.91 5.72
N ALA A 87 1.90 -10.47 5.59
CA ALA A 87 2.62 -9.75 6.63
C ALA A 87 2.94 -8.32 6.18
N VAL A 88 2.59 -7.33 6.99
CA VAL A 88 2.92 -5.92 6.77
C VAL A 88 4.01 -5.50 7.74
N VAL A 89 4.99 -4.74 7.27
CA VAL A 89 6.06 -4.13 8.09
C VAL A 89 5.98 -2.61 7.96
N ASP A 90 5.46 -1.94 8.95
CA ASP A 90 5.28 -0.47 8.97
C ASP A 90 6.06 0.15 10.15
N SER A 91 7.26 0.62 9.92
CA SER A 91 8.03 0.67 8.69
C SER A 91 9.45 0.10 8.89
N PHE A 92 10.05 -0.43 7.84
CA PHE A 92 11.48 -0.79 7.86
C PHE A 92 12.40 0.39 8.23
N SER A 93 11.95 1.62 7.96
CA SER A 93 12.71 2.82 8.30
C SER A 93 12.73 3.16 9.79
N ALA A 94 11.81 2.61 10.56
CA ALA A 94 11.70 2.82 12.01
C ALA A 94 12.41 1.74 12.83
N LEU A 95 12.95 0.70 12.18
CA LEU A 95 13.71 -0.34 12.87
C LEU A 95 14.97 0.25 13.51
N SER A 96 15.14 0.00 14.80
CA SER A 96 16.38 0.27 15.56
C SER A 96 16.95 -1.04 16.06
N SER A 97 18.24 -1.28 15.77
CA SER A 97 18.92 -2.51 16.19
C SER A 97 19.19 -2.52 17.71
N GLU A 98 19.49 -3.69 18.27
CA GLU A 98 19.90 -3.79 19.66
C GLU A 98 21.14 -2.93 19.94
N ALA A 99 22.09 -2.90 19.00
CA ALA A 99 23.30 -2.09 19.14
C ALA A 99 22.99 -0.58 19.12
N GLU A 100 22.03 -0.10 18.30
CA GLU A 100 21.56 1.29 18.36
C GLU A 100 20.87 1.62 19.68
N LEU A 101 20.10 0.68 20.24
CA LEU A 101 19.45 0.85 21.55
C LEU A 101 20.45 0.93 22.71
N THR A 102 21.61 0.30 22.57
CA THR A 102 22.71 0.31 23.57
C THR A 102 23.76 1.39 23.28
N GLY A 103 23.61 2.17 22.22
CA GLY A 103 24.50 3.29 21.87
C GLY A 103 25.56 2.98 20.81
N ASP A 104 25.61 1.78 20.27
CA ASP A 104 26.48 1.42 19.16
C ASP A 104 25.82 1.71 17.80
N LEU A 105 26.62 2.22 16.86
CA LEU A 105 26.17 2.44 15.47
C LEU A 105 25.99 1.11 14.75
N ALA A 106 24.78 0.60 14.71
CA ALA A 106 24.51 -0.70 14.14
C ALA A 106 24.36 -0.69 12.64
N ASP A 107 24.66 -1.84 12.09
CA ASP A 107 24.57 -2.18 10.67
C ASP A 107 23.14 -2.55 10.25
N HIS A 108 22.20 -1.61 10.40
CA HIS A 108 20.81 -1.76 10.02
C HIS A 108 20.64 -2.38 8.60
N GLN A 109 21.52 -1.99 7.67
CA GLN A 109 21.50 -2.54 6.31
C GLN A 109 21.90 -4.02 6.25
N LYS A 110 22.81 -4.48 7.11
CA LYS A 110 23.21 -5.91 7.17
C LYS A 110 22.10 -6.76 7.77
N ILE A 111 21.41 -6.27 8.80
CA ILE A 111 20.28 -6.95 9.43
C ILE A 111 19.15 -7.14 8.40
N LEU A 112 18.77 -6.09 7.68
CA LEU A 112 17.78 -6.15 6.60
C LEU A 112 18.23 -7.09 5.46
N ALA A 113 19.49 -7.02 5.04
CA ALA A 113 19.99 -7.89 3.99
C ALA A 113 19.97 -9.38 4.39
N LYS A 114 20.29 -9.68 5.66
CA LYS A 114 20.19 -11.03 6.21
C LYS A 114 18.74 -11.52 6.24
N PHE A 115 17.82 -10.69 6.73
CA PHE A 115 16.39 -10.98 6.73
C PHE A 115 15.88 -11.28 5.33
N CYS A 116 16.10 -10.38 4.36
CA CYS A 116 15.67 -10.56 2.98
C CYS A 116 16.17 -11.87 2.36
N ARG A 117 17.46 -12.21 2.56
CA ARG A 117 18.01 -13.48 2.06
C ARG A 117 17.35 -14.70 2.68
N ARG A 118 16.97 -14.65 3.96
CA ARG A 118 16.30 -15.76 4.65
C ARG A 118 14.90 -16.04 4.11
N ILE A 119 14.12 -15.00 3.86
CA ILE A 119 12.73 -15.14 3.44
C ILE A 119 12.55 -15.35 1.93
N SER A 120 13.49 -14.88 1.09
CA SER A 120 13.34 -14.83 -0.37
C SER A 120 12.92 -16.15 -1.00
N ASN A 121 13.53 -17.27 -0.60
CA ASN A 121 13.21 -18.60 -1.15
C ASN A 121 11.95 -19.21 -0.54
N VAL A 122 11.54 -18.76 0.64
CA VAL A 122 10.41 -19.33 1.38
C VAL A 122 9.10 -18.65 0.99
N LEU A 123 9.14 -17.35 0.68
CA LEU A 123 7.95 -16.58 0.28
C LEU A 123 7.11 -17.25 -0.82
N PRO A 124 7.68 -17.65 -1.97
CA PRO A 124 6.89 -18.28 -3.03
C PRO A 124 6.43 -19.69 -2.65
N ILE A 125 7.26 -20.47 -1.92
CA ILE A 125 6.92 -21.84 -1.49
C ILE A 125 5.71 -21.80 -0.55
N ASN A 126 5.72 -20.92 0.44
CA ASN A 126 4.65 -20.77 1.42
C ASN A 126 3.53 -19.84 0.96
N ARG A 127 3.64 -19.25 -0.24
CA ARG A 127 2.65 -18.30 -0.79
C ARG A 127 2.36 -17.14 0.18
N VAL A 128 3.38 -16.70 0.92
CA VAL A 128 3.29 -15.57 1.84
C VAL A 128 3.60 -14.28 1.07
N THR A 129 2.83 -13.24 1.33
CA THR A 129 3.09 -11.90 0.81
C THR A 129 3.63 -11.02 1.92
N VAL A 130 4.75 -10.33 1.69
CA VAL A 130 5.28 -9.33 2.62
C VAL A 130 5.17 -7.94 2.00
N VAL A 131 4.46 -7.05 2.66
CA VAL A 131 4.31 -5.64 2.28
C VAL A 131 5.15 -4.79 3.22
N GLY A 132 6.21 -4.17 2.68
CA GLY A 132 7.08 -3.30 3.46
C GLY A 132 6.86 -1.82 3.17
N ILE A 133 6.85 -1.00 4.21
CA ILE A 133 6.81 0.46 4.10
C ILE A 133 8.19 1.01 4.42
N THR A 134 8.64 1.98 3.62
CA THR A 134 9.88 2.73 3.84
C THR A 134 9.64 4.24 3.69
N HIS A 135 10.42 5.04 4.42
CA HIS A 135 10.40 6.49 4.33
C HIS A 135 11.61 7.02 3.59
N LEU A 136 11.44 8.19 2.97
CA LEU A 136 12.53 8.94 2.37
C LEU A 136 13.17 9.84 3.43
N MET A 137 14.49 9.87 3.43
CA MET A 137 15.27 10.82 4.22
C MET A 137 15.96 11.82 3.29
N ALA A 138 16.21 13.03 3.82
CA ALA A 138 17.08 13.99 3.16
C ALA A 138 18.49 13.37 3.02
N ASN A 139 19.07 13.50 1.83
CA ASN A 139 20.46 13.09 1.63
C ASN A 139 21.40 14.12 2.21
N MET A 140 21.95 13.86 3.38
CA MET A 140 22.87 14.77 4.08
C MET A 140 24.29 14.83 3.46
N GLN A 141 24.63 13.92 2.55
CA GLN A 141 25.94 13.87 1.90
C GLN A 141 26.05 14.77 0.67
N LYS A 142 25.24 15.84 0.56
CA LYS A 142 25.25 16.70 -0.62
C LYS A 142 26.34 17.76 -0.62
N PHE A 143 27.47 17.43 -1.19
CA PHE A 143 28.22 18.36 -2.03
C PHE A 143 28.22 17.78 -3.45
N GLY A 144 27.29 18.25 -4.35
CA GLY A 144 27.28 17.86 -5.74
C GLY A 144 25.94 17.39 -6.34
N ARG A 145 25.95 16.96 -7.61
CA ARG A 145 24.84 16.45 -8.43
C ARG A 145 24.36 15.06 -7.97
N GLY A 146 23.59 14.95 -6.90
CA GLY A 146 23.05 13.68 -6.41
C GLY A 146 21.54 13.77 -6.10
N LYS A 147 20.86 12.61 -5.89
CA LYS A 147 19.47 12.56 -5.44
C LYS A 147 19.33 13.29 -4.11
N THR A 148 18.34 14.18 -4.01
CA THR A 148 18.07 14.98 -2.80
C THR A 148 17.53 14.16 -1.65
N LYS A 149 16.90 13.01 -1.95
CA LYS A 149 16.29 12.10 -0.98
C LYS A 149 16.78 10.68 -1.23
N VAL A 150 17.06 9.96 -0.16
CA VAL A 150 17.47 8.54 -0.16
C VAL A 150 16.59 7.74 0.78
N GLU A 151 16.46 6.44 0.52
CA GLU A 151 15.76 5.54 1.40
C GLU A 151 16.63 5.17 2.61
N LYS A 152 16.08 5.22 3.81
CA LYS A 152 16.77 4.83 5.04
C LYS A 152 17.18 3.35 5.04
N SER A 153 16.37 2.50 4.41
CA SER A 153 16.60 1.05 4.32
C SER A 153 17.77 0.63 3.41
N GLY A 154 18.40 1.58 2.73
CA GLY A 154 19.55 1.31 1.86
C GLY A 154 19.24 0.42 0.66
N ASN A 155 20.27 -0.29 0.15
CA ASN A 155 20.14 -1.13 -1.05
C ASN A 155 19.57 -2.53 -0.76
N ALA A 156 19.49 -2.97 0.51
CA ALA A 156 19.09 -4.33 0.87
C ALA A 156 17.69 -4.70 0.31
N LEU A 157 16.70 -3.82 0.48
CA LEU A 157 15.35 -4.03 -0.04
C LEU A 157 15.25 -3.84 -1.56
N LYS A 158 16.14 -3.05 -2.16
CA LYS A 158 16.04 -2.69 -3.58
C LYS A 158 16.17 -3.90 -4.52
N TYR A 159 16.96 -4.89 -4.13
CA TYR A 159 17.25 -6.07 -4.95
C TYR A 159 16.37 -7.28 -4.63
N GLN A 160 15.56 -7.20 -3.58
CA GLN A 160 14.78 -8.33 -3.07
C GLN A 160 13.25 -8.16 -3.25
N VAL A 161 12.80 -7.00 -3.73
CA VAL A 161 11.37 -6.74 -3.91
C VAL A 161 10.94 -7.07 -5.33
N ASP A 162 9.83 -7.80 -5.45
CA ASP A 162 9.19 -8.09 -6.75
C ASP A 162 8.52 -6.86 -7.34
N VAL A 163 7.84 -6.07 -6.49
CA VAL A 163 7.18 -4.83 -6.90
C VAL A 163 7.51 -3.71 -5.93
N LYS A 164 7.91 -2.56 -6.46
CA LYS A 164 8.18 -1.37 -5.67
C LYS A 164 7.34 -0.19 -6.13
N LEU A 165 6.43 0.23 -5.26
CA LEU A 165 5.61 1.43 -5.43
C LEU A 165 6.31 2.62 -4.75
N TYR A 166 6.52 3.68 -5.50
CA TYR A 166 7.06 4.94 -5.03
C TYR A 166 5.98 6.01 -5.08
N ALA A 167 5.55 6.50 -3.90
CA ALA A 167 4.68 7.65 -3.81
C ALA A 167 5.52 8.92 -4.02
N SER A 168 5.37 9.57 -5.17
CA SER A 168 6.13 10.77 -5.49
C SER A 168 5.66 11.97 -4.70
N HIS A 169 4.36 12.18 -4.65
CA HIS A 169 3.67 13.25 -3.93
C HIS A 169 2.18 12.91 -3.79
N SER A 170 1.46 13.71 -3.04
CA SER A 170 -0.01 13.72 -3.05
C SER A 170 -0.53 15.13 -3.30
N VAL A 171 -1.72 15.23 -3.87
CA VAL A 171 -2.44 16.48 -4.08
C VAL A 171 -3.78 16.42 -3.36
N PRO A 172 -4.31 17.58 -2.89
CA PRO A 172 -5.63 17.61 -2.27
C PRO A 172 -6.71 17.08 -3.21
N LEU A 173 -7.59 16.24 -2.69
CA LEU A 173 -8.83 15.81 -3.36
C LEU A 173 -9.94 16.74 -2.90
N MET A 174 -10.45 17.56 -3.82
CA MET A 174 -11.42 18.61 -3.51
C MET A 174 -12.84 18.20 -3.94
N GLN A 175 -13.82 18.62 -3.17
CA GLN A 175 -15.23 18.62 -3.54
C GLN A 175 -15.78 20.04 -3.31
N GLY A 176 -15.95 20.81 -4.41
CA GLY A 176 -16.11 22.26 -4.30
C GLY A 176 -14.88 22.86 -3.61
N ASP A 177 -15.12 23.67 -2.60
CA ASP A 177 -14.05 24.33 -1.81
C ASP A 177 -13.56 23.50 -0.61
N THR A 178 -14.12 22.28 -0.41
CA THR A 178 -13.77 21.43 0.73
C THR A 178 -12.79 20.35 0.32
N GLN A 179 -11.68 20.23 1.06
CA GLN A 179 -10.78 19.11 0.90
C GLN A 179 -11.36 17.87 1.60
N ILE A 180 -11.72 16.84 0.81
CA ILE A 180 -12.31 15.60 1.29
C ILE A 180 -11.31 14.45 1.40
N GLY A 181 -10.09 14.66 0.89
CA GLY A 181 -9.08 13.62 0.87
C GLY A 181 -7.81 14.05 0.16
N GLN A 182 -7.12 13.09 -0.40
CA GLN A 182 -5.92 13.32 -1.23
C GLN A 182 -5.79 12.27 -2.32
N THR A 183 -5.23 12.68 -3.46
CA THR A 183 -4.81 11.79 -4.55
C THR A 183 -3.31 11.54 -4.41
N ILE A 184 -2.90 10.28 -4.35
CA ILE A 184 -1.50 9.86 -4.30
C ILE A 184 -1.05 9.54 -5.72
N HIS A 185 0.09 10.10 -6.12
CA HIS A 185 0.74 9.75 -7.39
C HIS A 185 1.82 8.71 -7.14
N TRP A 186 1.53 7.49 -7.57
CA TRP A 186 2.43 6.35 -7.47
C TRP A 186 3.24 6.18 -8.75
N GLN A 187 4.47 5.71 -8.60
CA GLN A 187 5.29 5.22 -9.69
C GLN A 187 5.78 3.80 -9.37
N ILE A 188 5.60 2.87 -10.28
CA ILE A 188 6.16 1.53 -10.20
C ILE A 188 7.63 1.62 -10.57
N THR A 189 8.52 1.61 -9.57
CA THR A 189 9.97 1.78 -9.81
C THR A 189 10.69 0.47 -10.00
N THR A 190 10.11 -0.63 -9.56
CA THR A 190 10.57 -2.01 -9.79
C THR A 190 9.35 -2.88 -10.00
N SER A 191 9.39 -3.80 -10.96
CA SER A 191 8.34 -4.80 -11.17
C SER A 191 8.95 -6.06 -11.78
N ALA A 192 8.62 -7.21 -11.20
CA ALA A 192 8.92 -8.53 -11.75
C ALA A 192 7.82 -9.02 -12.71
N ILE A 193 6.64 -8.39 -12.71
CA ILE A 193 5.45 -8.82 -13.46
C ILE A 193 5.11 -7.93 -14.65
N GLY A 194 5.81 -6.81 -14.83
CA GLY A 194 5.53 -5.89 -15.93
C GLY A 194 6.59 -4.78 -16.03
N PRO A 195 6.47 -3.87 -17.01
CA PRO A 195 7.45 -2.82 -17.23
C PRO A 195 7.49 -1.83 -16.07
N PRO A 196 8.68 -1.49 -15.53
CA PRO A 196 8.82 -0.42 -14.56
C PRO A 196 8.57 0.96 -15.20
N GLY A 197 8.34 1.96 -14.36
CA GLY A 197 8.15 3.35 -14.80
C GLY A 197 6.69 3.77 -14.95
N GLN A 198 5.75 2.83 -14.92
CA GLN A 198 4.32 3.12 -14.96
C GLN A 198 3.91 4.00 -13.78
N LYS A 199 2.95 4.90 -14.05
CA LYS A 199 2.37 5.81 -13.06
C LYS A 199 0.91 5.48 -12.88
N VAL A 200 0.46 5.46 -11.64
CA VAL A 200 -0.93 5.23 -11.26
C VAL A 200 -1.33 6.21 -10.14
N GLU A 201 -2.60 6.48 -10.03
CA GLU A 201 -3.16 7.32 -8.98
C GLU A 201 -4.01 6.48 -8.04
N SER A 202 -4.00 6.85 -6.76
CA SER A 202 -4.92 6.31 -5.75
C SER A 202 -5.58 7.46 -5.02
N HIS A 203 -6.87 7.36 -4.80
CA HIS A 203 -7.67 8.40 -4.19
C HIS A 203 -8.08 7.99 -2.78
N ILE A 204 -7.60 8.72 -1.76
CA ILE A 204 -7.98 8.48 -0.36
C ILE A 204 -9.01 9.52 0.07
N ARG A 205 -10.15 9.08 0.59
CA ARG A 205 -11.10 9.91 1.34
C ARG A 205 -10.78 9.85 2.82
N TYR A 206 -10.71 11.00 3.49
CA TYR A 206 -10.44 11.06 4.91
C TYR A 206 -11.57 10.38 5.73
N GLY A 207 -11.17 9.50 6.66
CA GLY A 207 -12.10 8.69 7.46
C GLY A 207 -12.78 7.53 6.70
N LYS A 208 -12.54 7.38 5.40
CA LYS A 208 -13.18 6.33 4.57
C LYS A 208 -12.18 5.32 3.98
N GLY A 209 -10.98 5.73 3.63
CA GLY A 209 -9.97 4.89 3.00
C GLY A 209 -9.84 5.14 1.50
N ILE A 210 -9.40 4.14 0.75
CA ILE A 210 -9.27 4.22 -0.71
C ILE A 210 -10.66 4.34 -1.36
N TRP A 211 -10.81 5.30 -2.26
CA TRP A 211 -12.05 5.52 -3.01
C TRP A 211 -12.04 4.67 -4.27
N LYS A 212 -12.44 3.41 -4.12
CA LYS A 212 -12.42 2.39 -5.18
C LYS A 212 -13.26 2.76 -6.40
N GLU A 213 -14.38 3.47 -6.22
CA GLU A 213 -15.24 3.94 -7.30
C GLU A 213 -14.55 5.02 -8.15
N MET A 214 -13.71 5.84 -7.53
CA MET A 214 -12.91 6.85 -8.24
C MET A 214 -11.76 6.20 -9.03
N GLU A 215 -11.11 5.17 -8.45
CA GLU A 215 -10.11 4.38 -9.16
C GLU A 215 -10.71 3.61 -10.34
N LEU A 216 -11.91 3.03 -10.17
CA LEU A 216 -12.63 2.40 -11.28
C LEU A 216 -12.98 3.42 -12.37
N ALA A 217 -13.44 4.63 -12.00
CA ALA A 217 -13.73 5.67 -12.97
C ALA A 217 -12.50 6.07 -13.81
N ASP A 218 -11.31 6.11 -13.20
CA ASP A 218 -10.06 6.34 -13.93
C ASP A 218 -9.75 5.19 -14.89
N LEU A 219 -9.86 3.94 -14.45
CA LEU A 219 -9.65 2.77 -15.29
C LEU A 219 -10.65 2.71 -16.45
N MET A 220 -11.94 3.01 -16.22
CA MET A 220 -12.96 3.06 -17.27
C MET A 220 -12.62 4.08 -18.36
N ILE A 221 -12.04 5.22 -17.99
CA ILE A 221 -11.57 6.25 -18.94
C ILE A 221 -10.33 5.73 -19.70
N ASP A 222 -9.35 5.20 -18.99
CA ASP A 222 -8.06 4.78 -19.55
C ASP A 222 -8.21 3.58 -20.50
N PHE A 223 -9.12 2.66 -20.20
CA PHE A 223 -9.46 1.51 -21.06
C PHE A 223 -10.51 1.82 -22.13
N GLY A 224 -11.04 3.06 -22.17
CA GLY A 224 -11.98 3.48 -23.19
C GLY A 224 -13.39 2.89 -23.05
N LEU A 225 -13.76 2.35 -21.89
CA LEU A 225 -15.12 1.89 -21.59
C LEU A 225 -16.11 3.05 -21.59
N ILE A 226 -15.65 4.23 -21.23
CA ILE A 226 -16.42 5.46 -21.26
C ILE A 226 -15.71 6.51 -22.12
N SER A 227 -16.50 7.27 -22.86
CA SER A 227 -15.95 8.33 -23.71
C SER A 227 -16.00 9.68 -22.99
N LYS A 228 -14.91 10.46 -23.17
CA LYS A 228 -14.79 11.81 -22.58
C LYS A 228 -15.01 12.88 -23.65
N ALA A 229 -15.96 13.78 -23.40
CA ALA A 229 -16.23 14.94 -24.25
C ALA A 229 -16.18 16.21 -23.39
N GLY A 230 -15.00 16.84 -23.32
CA GLY A 230 -14.76 17.95 -22.42
C GLY A 230 -14.87 17.52 -20.94
N ALA A 231 -15.78 18.16 -20.21
CA ALA A 231 -16.07 17.82 -18.81
C ALA A 231 -17.07 16.66 -18.66
N TRP A 232 -17.67 16.19 -19.75
CA TRP A 232 -18.70 15.16 -19.74
C TRP A 232 -18.12 13.78 -20.02
N LEU A 233 -18.58 12.80 -19.25
CA LEU A 233 -18.29 11.37 -19.38
C LEU A 233 -19.56 10.69 -19.84
N LYS A 234 -19.48 9.94 -20.95
CA LYS A 234 -20.62 9.23 -21.53
C LYS A 234 -20.47 7.73 -21.24
N LEU A 235 -21.42 7.18 -20.50
CA LEU A 235 -21.48 5.77 -20.18
C LEU A 235 -21.98 4.94 -21.38
N PRO A 236 -21.76 3.62 -21.39
CA PRO A 236 -22.25 2.72 -22.45
C PRO A 236 -23.78 2.76 -22.62
N ASN A 237 -24.54 2.95 -21.54
CA ASN A 237 -26.01 3.12 -21.57
C ASN A 237 -26.47 4.43 -22.20
N GLY A 238 -25.53 5.33 -22.58
CA GLY A 238 -25.84 6.64 -23.18
C GLY A 238 -25.98 7.79 -22.19
N GLU A 239 -25.96 7.51 -20.89
CA GLU A 239 -26.02 8.52 -19.84
C GLU A 239 -24.77 9.39 -19.83
N LYS A 240 -24.94 10.66 -19.44
CA LYS A 240 -23.83 11.63 -19.40
C LYS A 240 -23.66 12.17 -17.98
N ILE A 241 -22.48 12.00 -17.43
CA ILE A 241 -22.10 12.45 -16.10
C ILE A 241 -20.99 13.50 -16.20
N GLN A 242 -21.11 14.61 -15.49
CA GLN A 242 -20.11 15.66 -15.51
C GLN A 242 -19.02 15.42 -14.46
N GLY A 243 -17.82 15.13 -14.92
CA GLY A 243 -16.60 15.00 -14.10
C GLY A 243 -16.48 13.66 -13.36
N LYS A 244 -15.22 13.26 -13.07
CA LYS A 244 -14.90 11.97 -12.43
C LYS A 244 -15.50 11.82 -11.03
N VAL A 245 -15.53 12.90 -10.24
CA VAL A 245 -16.09 12.85 -8.87
C VAL A 245 -17.57 12.47 -8.87
N ASN A 246 -18.34 12.98 -9.83
CA ASN A 246 -19.75 12.64 -9.94
C ASN A 246 -19.95 11.21 -10.50
N LEU A 247 -19.08 10.76 -11.40
CA LEU A 247 -19.08 9.37 -11.85
C LEU A 247 -18.76 8.41 -10.70
N ALA A 248 -17.77 8.73 -9.87
CA ALA A 248 -17.45 7.92 -8.70
C ALA A 248 -18.60 7.85 -7.69
N LYS A 249 -19.33 8.95 -7.50
CA LYS A 249 -20.55 8.95 -6.66
C LYS A 249 -21.67 8.13 -7.28
N TYR A 250 -21.85 8.25 -8.58
CA TYR A 250 -22.83 7.44 -9.31
C TYR A 250 -22.53 5.94 -9.10
N LEU A 251 -21.28 5.52 -9.22
CA LEU A 251 -20.88 4.13 -9.00
C LEU A 251 -21.04 3.69 -7.53
N ASP A 252 -20.86 4.59 -6.56
CA ASP A 252 -21.11 4.34 -5.13
C ASP A 252 -22.63 4.11 -4.86
N GLU A 253 -23.49 4.84 -5.59
CA GLU A 253 -24.96 4.73 -5.51
C GLU A 253 -25.51 3.55 -6.32
N HIS A 254 -24.74 3.00 -7.28
CA HIS A 254 -25.14 1.92 -8.18
C HIS A 254 -24.16 0.73 -8.10
N PRO A 255 -24.15 -0.04 -6.99
CA PRO A 255 -23.17 -1.09 -6.75
C PRO A 255 -23.19 -2.23 -7.77
N GLU A 256 -24.34 -2.51 -8.40
CA GLU A 256 -24.44 -3.53 -9.44
C GLU A 256 -23.71 -3.08 -10.73
N GLU A 257 -23.85 -1.82 -11.13
CA GLU A 257 -23.11 -1.27 -12.27
C GLU A 257 -21.60 -1.20 -11.96
N TYR A 258 -21.23 -0.84 -10.73
CA TYR A 258 -19.85 -0.89 -10.29
C TYR A 258 -19.23 -2.28 -10.49
N LYS A 259 -19.93 -3.35 -10.10
CA LYS A 259 -19.45 -4.73 -10.30
C LYS A 259 -19.31 -5.09 -11.78
N VAL A 260 -20.29 -4.71 -12.61
CA VAL A 260 -20.24 -4.96 -14.06
C VAL A 260 -19.01 -4.29 -14.67
N PHE A 261 -18.78 -3.01 -14.43
CA PHE A 261 -17.62 -2.29 -14.97
C PHE A 261 -16.29 -2.79 -14.40
N LEU A 262 -16.26 -3.17 -13.13
CA LEU A 262 -15.06 -3.75 -12.52
C LEU A 262 -14.69 -5.08 -13.21
N ASN A 263 -15.64 -5.95 -13.42
CA ASN A 263 -15.43 -7.23 -14.11
C ASN A 263 -14.98 -7.02 -15.56
N GLU A 264 -15.53 -6.03 -16.24
CA GLU A 264 -15.14 -5.69 -17.61
C GLU A 264 -13.68 -5.19 -17.67
N VAL A 265 -13.28 -4.30 -16.75
CA VAL A 265 -11.88 -3.85 -16.62
C VAL A 265 -10.96 -5.03 -16.32
N PHE A 266 -11.32 -5.90 -15.37
CA PHE A 266 -10.51 -7.06 -15.01
C PHE A 266 -10.35 -8.04 -16.17
N SER A 267 -11.43 -8.28 -16.92
CA SER A 267 -11.38 -9.09 -18.14
C SER A 267 -10.39 -8.53 -19.18
N MET A 268 -10.37 -7.20 -19.36
CA MET A 268 -9.46 -6.53 -20.31
C MET A 268 -7.99 -6.70 -19.92
N VAL A 269 -7.67 -6.82 -18.64
CA VAL A 269 -6.30 -7.01 -18.14
C VAL A 269 -5.95 -8.47 -17.84
N GLY A 270 -6.86 -9.39 -18.11
CA GLY A 270 -6.65 -10.83 -17.89
C GLY A 270 -6.62 -11.24 -16.42
N ILE A 271 -7.30 -10.48 -15.54
CA ILE A 271 -7.46 -10.82 -14.13
C ILE A 271 -8.77 -11.58 -13.99
N GLU A 272 -8.70 -12.81 -13.48
CA GLU A 272 -9.90 -13.56 -13.11
C GLU A 272 -10.55 -12.93 -11.88
N THR A 273 -11.84 -12.60 -12.00
CA THR A 273 -12.64 -12.18 -10.85
C THR A 273 -13.03 -13.43 -10.07
N HIS A 274 -12.64 -13.50 -8.80
CA HIS A 274 -13.23 -14.46 -7.89
C HIS A 274 -14.64 -13.92 -7.57
N GLU A 275 -15.66 -14.58 -8.11
CA GLU A 275 -17.05 -14.31 -7.70
C GLU A 275 -17.15 -14.62 -6.20
N ASP A 276 -17.61 -13.61 -5.44
CA ASP A 276 -17.98 -13.74 -4.02
C ASP A 276 -19.33 -14.45 -3.87
#